data_ea9f175a77860c305a4cae112540a60a
#
_entry.id   ea9f175a77860c305a4cae112540a60a
#
_cell.length_a   1.000
_cell.length_b   1.000
_cell.length_c   1.000
_cell.angle_alpha   90.00
_cell.angle_beta   90.00
_cell.angle_gamma   90.00
#
_symmetry.space_group_name_H-M   'P 1'
#
loop_
_entity.id
_entity.type
_entity.pdbx_description
1 polymer ?
#
loop_
_entity_poly.entity_id
_entity_poly.type
_entity_poly.pdbx_seq_one_letter_code
_entity_poly.pdbx_strand_id
1 'polypeptide(L)'
;MSEKTRTFVSKFWYMNVLLLFTGGTISMVRDAETGALHPADIQTFKTYVPELFAGDVHVDMYPFEPLLDSSDLNPDNWRQMAQVVQQHYDTYDGFVILHGTDTMAYSASALSFMLENLCKPVVFTGSQLPVGVLRSDAKENLLTAIEIAA
;
A
#
# COMPACT_ATOMS: atom_id res chain seq x y z
N MET A 1 -42.35 -28.75 16.66
CA MET A 1 -41.70 -28.15 15.45
C MET A 1 -41.05 -26.87 15.88
N SER A 2 -39.76 -26.87 16.04
CA SER A 2 -38.98 -25.71 16.49
C SER A 2 -38.42 -24.97 15.27
N GLU A 3 -38.93 -23.76 15.05
CA GLU A 3 -38.36 -22.82 14.08
C GLU A 3 -37.00 -22.35 14.57
N LYS A 4 -35.95 -22.82 13.92
CA LYS A 4 -34.63 -22.24 14.07
C LYS A 4 -34.63 -20.87 13.41
N THR A 5 -34.83 -19.84 14.21
CA THR A 5 -34.58 -18.45 13.83
C THR A 5 -33.08 -18.35 13.45
N ARG A 6 -32.81 -18.32 12.16
CA ARG A 6 -31.47 -17.98 11.66
C ARG A 6 -31.25 -16.48 11.94
N THR A 7 -30.59 -16.20 13.04
CA THR A 7 -30.06 -14.87 13.28
C THR A 7 -29.01 -14.59 12.19
N PHE A 8 -29.35 -13.72 11.27
CA PHE A 8 -28.42 -13.19 10.28
C PHE A 8 -27.48 -12.25 11.04
N VAL A 9 -26.48 -12.82 11.71
CA VAL A 9 -25.34 -12.03 12.19
C VAL A 9 -24.64 -11.57 10.91
N SER A 10 -24.75 -10.30 10.59
CA SER A 10 -23.95 -9.67 9.56
C SER A 10 -22.49 -9.93 9.92
N LYS A 11 -21.89 -10.90 9.25
CA LYS A 11 -20.45 -11.11 9.30
C LYS A 11 -19.88 -9.85 8.68
N PHE A 12 -19.43 -8.92 9.50
CA PHE A 12 -18.64 -7.79 9.04
C PHE A 12 -17.44 -8.40 8.35
N TRP A 13 -17.42 -8.35 7.03
CA TRP A 13 -16.30 -8.74 6.22
C TRP A 13 -15.26 -7.62 6.41
N TYR A 14 -14.35 -7.79 7.34
CA TYR A 14 -13.16 -6.96 7.37
C TYR A 14 -12.38 -7.29 6.10
N MET A 15 -12.23 -6.31 5.23
CA MET A 15 -11.37 -6.46 4.06
C MET A 15 -9.92 -6.36 4.51
N ASN A 16 -9.09 -7.28 4.03
CA ASN A 16 -7.67 -7.30 4.35
C ASN A 16 -6.89 -6.77 3.15
N VAL A 17 -6.16 -5.71 3.34
CA VAL A 17 -5.32 -5.09 2.30
C VAL A 17 -3.86 -5.22 2.68
N LEU A 18 -3.04 -5.70 1.73
CA LEU A 18 -1.59 -5.71 1.89
C LEU A 18 -0.99 -4.46 1.24
N LEU A 19 -0.34 -3.63 2.06
CA LEU A 19 0.40 -2.45 1.63
C LEU A 19 1.88 -2.82 1.41
N LEU A 20 2.32 -2.89 0.15
CA LEU A 20 3.72 -3.06 -0.20
C LEU A 20 4.44 -1.73 -0.01
N PHE A 21 5.28 -1.67 1.00
CA PHE A 21 6.07 -0.49 1.36
C PHE A 21 7.39 -0.52 0.59
N THR A 22 7.35 -0.09 -0.67
CA THR A 22 8.53 -0.17 -1.54
C THR A 22 9.44 1.04 -1.43
N GLY A 23 8.93 2.20 -1.01
CA GLY A 23 9.68 3.45 -0.92
C GLY A 23 8.97 4.63 -1.58
N GLY A 24 9.75 5.52 -2.20
CA GLY A 24 9.26 6.73 -2.85
C GLY A 24 9.05 7.90 -1.87
N THR A 25 8.77 9.08 -2.41
CA THR A 25 8.59 10.34 -1.66
C THR A 25 7.51 10.23 -0.59
N ILE A 26 6.45 9.48 -0.85
CA ILE A 26 5.35 9.24 0.09
C ILE A 26 5.82 8.66 1.43
N SER A 27 6.87 7.84 1.41
CA SER A 27 7.43 7.19 2.59
C SER A 27 8.52 8.01 3.30
N MET A 28 8.86 9.20 2.78
CA MET A 28 9.91 10.01 3.38
C MET A 28 9.37 10.88 4.52
N VAL A 29 10.23 11.13 5.48
CA VAL A 29 10.01 12.07 6.58
C VAL A 29 11.17 13.04 6.67
N ARG A 30 10.91 14.20 7.25
CA ARG A 30 11.93 15.24 7.43
C ARG A 30 12.59 15.08 8.79
N ASP A 31 13.90 15.00 8.80
CA ASP A 31 14.69 15.08 10.01
C ASP A 31 14.49 16.44 10.68
N ALA A 32 14.23 16.44 11.99
CA ALA A 32 13.88 17.66 12.73
C ALA A 32 15.08 18.60 12.94
N GLU A 33 16.31 18.07 12.93
CA GLU A 33 17.53 18.86 13.19
C GLU A 33 18.15 19.38 11.90
N THR A 34 18.26 18.51 10.90
CA THR A 34 18.94 18.81 9.63
C THR A 34 17.99 19.31 8.53
N GLY A 35 16.69 19.04 8.67
CA GLY A 35 15.71 19.30 7.63
C GLY A 35 15.82 18.37 6.41
N ALA A 36 16.74 17.42 6.40
CA ALA A 36 16.93 16.47 5.32
C ALA A 36 15.77 15.47 5.26
N LEU A 37 15.45 15.02 4.04
CA LEU A 37 14.47 13.94 3.84
C LEU A 37 15.20 12.59 3.94
N HIS A 38 14.61 11.67 4.67
CA HIS A 38 15.05 10.28 4.73
C HIS A 38 13.85 9.34 4.73
N PRO A 39 14.01 8.09 4.28
CA PRO A 39 12.93 7.10 4.36
C PRO A 39 12.51 6.86 5.82
N ALA A 40 11.22 6.86 6.08
CA ALA A 40 10.67 6.44 7.36
C ALA A 40 10.71 4.92 7.48
N ASP A 41 10.97 4.42 8.68
CA ASP A 41 10.60 3.05 9.01
C ASP A 41 9.07 2.90 9.13
N ILE A 42 8.58 1.66 9.13
CA ILE A 42 7.14 1.38 9.18
C ILE A 42 6.47 1.97 10.42
N GLN A 43 7.12 1.95 11.58
CA GLN A 43 6.53 2.45 12.82
C GLN A 43 6.38 3.97 12.77
N THR A 44 7.41 4.65 12.32
CA THR A 44 7.38 6.10 12.10
C THR A 44 6.31 6.46 11.06
N PHE A 45 6.24 5.75 9.93
CA PHE A 45 5.22 5.98 8.89
C PHE A 45 3.80 5.86 9.46
N LYS A 46 3.52 4.83 10.26
CA LYS A 46 2.22 4.63 10.93
C LYS A 46 1.80 5.82 11.78
N THR A 47 2.72 6.55 12.38
CA THR A 47 2.38 7.73 13.20
C THR A 47 1.83 8.90 12.38
N TYR A 48 2.16 8.95 11.09
CA TYR A 48 1.67 10.00 10.20
C TYR A 48 0.31 9.68 9.57
N VAL A 49 -0.07 8.39 9.52
CA VAL A 49 -1.31 7.92 8.89
C VAL A 49 -2.10 6.98 9.82
N PRO A 50 -2.38 7.39 11.06
CA PRO A 50 -3.08 6.54 12.03
C PRO A 50 -4.48 6.14 11.55
N GLU A 51 -5.09 6.91 10.66
CA GLU A 51 -6.41 6.64 10.08
C GLU A 51 -6.46 5.32 9.32
N LEU A 52 -5.35 4.89 8.71
CA LEU A 52 -5.25 3.60 8.01
C LEU A 52 -5.50 2.40 8.93
N PHE A 53 -5.24 2.55 10.22
CA PHE A 53 -5.29 1.46 11.20
C PHE A 53 -6.49 1.58 12.15
N ALA A 54 -7.34 2.58 11.95
CA ALA A 54 -8.51 2.84 12.77
C ALA A 54 -9.85 2.55 12.08
N GLY A 55 -9.82 2.20 10.80
CA GLY A 55 -11.01 1.96 9.98
C GLY A 55 -11.48 0.49 9.99
N ASP A 56 -12.48 0.21 9.14
CA ASP A 56 -13.06 -1.13 8.95
C ASP A 56 -12.23 -2.03 8.00
N VAL A 57 -11.13 -1.49 7.45
CA VAL A 57 -10.18 -2.21 6.61
C VAL A 57 -8.96 -2.59 7.44
N HIS A 58 -8.62 -3.87 7.46
CA HIS A 58 -7.38 -4.33 8.07
C HIS A 58 -6.23 -4.14 7.09
N VAL A 59 -5.21 -3.36 7.48
CA VAL A 59 -4.05 -3.06 6.64
C VAL A 59 -2.79 -3.62 7.25
N ASP A 60 -2.21 -4.61 6.58
CA ASP A 60 -0.86 -5.09 6.86
C ASP A 60 0.16 -4.45 5.93
N MET A 61 1.40 -4.30 6.42
CA MET A 61 2.49 -3.69 5.66
C MET A 61 3.60 -4.70 5.39
N TYR A 62 3.97 -4.81 4.11
CA TYR A 62 5.10 -5.62 3.66
C TYR A 62 6.28 -4.70 3.29
N PRO A 63 7.36 -4.66 4.08
CA PRO A 63 8.51 -3.83 3.78
C PRO A 63 9.37 -4.43 2.66
N PHE A 64 9.89 -3.56 1.80
CA PHE A 64 10.98 -3.89 0.89
C PHE A 64 12.31 -3.48 1.53
N GLU A 65 13.27 -4.37 1.53
CA GLU A 65 14.60 -4.11 2.07
C GLU A 65 15.68 -4.49 1.04
N PRO A 66 16.48 -3.50 0.58
CA PRO A 66 16.35 -2.06 0.85
C PRO A 66 15.10 -1.44 0.22
N LEU A 67 14.70 -0.25 0.72
CA LEU A 67 13.68 0.54 0.05
C LEU A 67 14.16 0.95 -1.34
N LEU A 68 13.22 0.98 -2.29
CA LEU A 68 13.51 1.22 -3.70
C LEU A 68 13.41 2.72 -4.02
N ASP A 69 14.35 3.22 -4.79
CA ASP A 69 14.20 4.48 -5.50
C ASP A 69 13.56 4.20 -6.87
N SER A 70 12.47 4.89 -7.19
CA SER A 70 11.77 4.66 -8.44
C SER A 70 12.60 4.99 -9.67
N SER A 71 13.59 5.89 -9.57
CA SER A 71 14.52 6.22 -10.66
C SER A 71 15.48 5.08 -11.00
N ASP A 72 15.74 4.17 -10.07
CA ASP A 72 16.68 3.05 -10.22
C ASP A 72 15.99 1.69 -10.44
N LEU A 73 14.66 1.69 -10.60
CA LEU A 73 13.91 0.44 -10.78
C LEU A 73 14.26 -0.28 -12.08
N ASN A 74 14.33 -1.59 -11.98
CA ASN A 74 14.63 -2.49 -13.07
C ASN A 74 13.62 -3.66 -13.10
N PRO A 75 13.64 -4.53 -14.14
CA PRO A 75 12.70 -5.65 -14.25
C PRO A 75 12.72 -6.64 -13.10
N ASP A 76 13.82 -6.78 -12.35
CA ASP A 76 13.88 -7.66 -11.18
C ASP A 76 13.06 -7.10 -10.02
N ASN A 77 13.01 -5.76 -9.86
CA ASN A 77 12.15 -5.12 -8.86
C ASN A 77 10.66 -5.34 -9.19
N TRP A 78 10.25 -5.25 -10.46
CA TRP A 78 8.88 -5.56 -10.87
C TRP A 78 8.55 -7.04 -10.61
N ARG A 79 9.49 -7.94 -10.90
CA ARG A 79 9.32 -9.38 -10.60
C ARG A 79 9.13 -9.61 -9.10
N GLN A 80 9.91 -8.92 -8.27
CA GLN A 80 9.79 -9.00 -6.82
C GLN A 80 8.43 -8.52 -6.32
N MET A 81 7.94 -7.38 -6.82
CA MET A 81 6.59 -6.87 -6.49
C MET A 81 5.51 -7.88 -6.90
N ALA A 82 5.59 -8.43 -8.11
CA ALA A 82 4.64 -9.42 -8.60
C ALA A 82 4.67 -10.71 -7.76
N GLN A 83 5.85 -11.16 -7.33
CA GLN A 83 6.01 -12.33 -6.47
C GLN A 83 5.37 -12.11 -5.09
N VAL A 84 5.52 -10.92 -4.50
CA VAL A 84 4.88 -10.60 -3.22
C VAL A 84 3.36 -10.65 -3.36
N VAL A 85 2.79 -10.04 -4.40
CA VAL A 85 1.35 -10.12 -4.69
C VAL A 85 0.91 -11.57 -4.84
N GLN A 86 1.64 -12.38 -5.62
CA GLN A 86 1.31 -13.78 -5.85
C GLN A 86 1.36 -14.62 -4.56
N GLN A 87 2.40 -14.45 -3.74
CA GLN A 87 2.58 -15.20 -2.49
C GLN A 87 1.48 -14.91 -1.46
N HIS A 88 0.94 -13.70 -1.48
CA HIS A 88 -0.08 -13.25 -0.54
C HIS A 88 -1.50 -13.21 -1.11
N TYR A 89 -1.67 -13.65 -2.37
CA TYR A 89 -2.92 -13.49 -3.10
C TYR A 89 -4.14 -14.10 -2.42
N ASP A 90 -3.98 -15.28 -1.81
CA ASP A 90 -5.08 -15.98 -1.13
C ASP A 90 -5.42 -15.39 0.24
N THR A 91 -4.51 -14.62 0.84
CA THR A 91 -4.67 -14.09 2.19
C THR A 91 -5.34 -12.72 2.23
N TYR A 92 -5.08 -11.88 1.22
CA TYR A 92 -5.56 -10.49 1.17
C TYR A 92 -6.61 -10.31 0.09
N ASP A 93 -7.51 -9.36 0.31
CA ASP A 93 -8.60 -9.01 -0.60
C ASP A 93 -8.16 -8.00 -1.66
N GLY A 94 -7.14 -7.20 -1.36
CA GLY A 94 -6.55 -6.23 -2.26
C GLY A 94 -5.11 -5.88 -1.89
N PHE A 95 -4.43 -5.20 -2.82
CA PHE A 95 -3.02 -4.83 -2.69
C PHE A 95 -2.82 -3.36 -3.03
N VAL A 96 -2.03 -2.67 -2.22
CA VAL A 96 -1.59 -1.30 -2.51
C VAL A 96 -0.06 -1.28 -2.58
N ILE A 97 0.49 -0.68 -3.61
CA ILE A 97 1.94 -0.54 -3.79
C ILE A 97 2.30 0.93 -3.66
N LEU A 98 2.99 1.29 -2.57
CA LEU A 98 3.62 2.60 -2.44
C LEU A 98 4.78 2.69 -3.41
N HIS A 99 4.82 3.74 -4.22
CA HIS A 99 5.79 3.85 -5.29
C HIS A 99 6.21 5.31 -5.51
N GLY A 100 7.46 5.51 -5.89
CA GLY A 100 7.92 6.83 -6.35
C GLY A 100 7.24 7.22 -7.67
N THR A 101 6.94 8.50 -7.83
CA THR A 101 6.14 8.99 -8.96
C THR A 101 6.86 8.98 -10.31
N ASP A 102 8.20 8.97 -10.32
CA ASP A 102 9.01 9.11 -11.54
C ASP A 102 8.75 8.00 -12.56
N THR A 103 8.63 6.75 -12.08
CA THR A 103 8.46 5.58 -12.95
C THR A 103 7.22 4.76 -12.62
N MET A 104 6.28 5.29 -11.85
CA MET A 104 5.05 4.58 -11.47
C MET A 104 4.29 4.06 -12.68
N ALA A 105 4.15 4.85 -13.72
CA ALA A 105 3.45 4.46 -14.94
C ALA A 105 4.10 3.24 -15.63
N TYR A 106 5.42 3.16 -15.61
CA TYR A 106 6.16 2.02 -16.18
C TYR A 106 5.97 0.76 -15.32
N SER A 107 6.11 0.90 -13.99
CA SER A 107 5.92 -0.23 -13.07
C SER A 107 4.49 -0.76 -13.10
N ALA A 108 3.50 0.12 -13.08
CA ALA A 108 2.09 -0.27 -13.18
C ALA A 108 1.78 -0.97 -14.50
N SER A 109 2.32 -0.45 -15.63
CA SER A 109 2.20 -1.08 -16.93
C SER A 109 2.86 -2.46 -16.96
N ALA A 110 4.08 -2.59 -16.43
CA ALA A 110 4.79 -3.87 -16.39
C ALA A 110 4.00 -4.91 -15.56
N LEU A 111 3.55 -4.54 -14.36
CA LEU A 111 2.79 -5.47 -13.52
C LEU A 111 1.44 -5.86 -14.14
N SER A 112 0.79 -4.99 -14.90
CA SER A 112 -0.46 -5.30 -15.58
C SER A 112 -0.32 -6.42 -16.63
N PHE A 113 0.89 -6.62 -17.17
CA PHE A 113 1.20 -7.73 -18.07
C PHE A 113 1.79 -8.96 -17.35
N MET A 114 2.37 -8.77 -16.16
CA MET A 114 2.98 -9.85 -15.38
C MET A 114 1.97 -10.60 -14.52
N LEU A 115 0.92 -9.91 -14.05
CA LEU A 115 -0.12 -10.46 -13.18
C LEU A 115 -1.34 -10.85 -14.02
N GLU A 116 -1.43 -12.13 -14.37
CA GLU A 116 -2.53 -12.66 -15.17
C GLU A 116 -3.71 -13.10 -14.29
N ASN A 117 -4.93 -12.99 -14.83
CA ASN A 117 -6.17 -13.48 -14.21
C ASN A 117 -6.45 -12.89 -12.82
N LEU A 118 -6.12 -11.63 -12.60
CA LEU A 118 -6.41 -10.94 -11.35
C LEU A 118 -7.93 -10.81 -11.12
N CYS A 119 -8.39 -11.27 -9.95
CA CYS A 119 -9.74 -11.03 -9.45
C CYS A 119 -9.74 -10.06 -8.25
N LYS A 120 -8.57 -9.59 -7.84
CA LYS A 120 -8.37 -8.67 -6.73
C LYS A 120 -7.62 -7.43 -7.22
N PRO A 121 -7.95 -6.24 -6.71
CA PRO A 121 -7.28 -5.01 -7.12
C PRO A 121 -5.82 -4.96 -6.68
N VAL A 122 -4.96 -4.43 -7.55
CA VAL A 122 -3.58 -4.04 -7.26
C VAL A 122 -3.44 -2.58 -7.62
N VAL A 123 -3.36 -1.72 -6.62
CA VAL A 123 -3.42 -0.26 -6.76
C VAL A 123 -2.04 0.33 -6.50
N PHE A 124 -1.52 1.11 -7.45
CA PHE A 124 -0.32 1.90 -7.23
C PHE A 124 -0.68 3.28 -6.68
N THR A 125 0.08 3.74 -5.69
CA THR A 125 -0.05 5.09 -5.14
C THR A 125 1.30 5.67 -4.77
N GLY A 126 1.36 6.98 -4.72
CA GLY A 126 2.53 7.76 -4.36
C GLY A 126 2.12 9.20 -4.07
N SER A 127 3.10 10.05 -3.78
CA SER A 127 2.84 11.47 -3.57
C SER A 127 3.98 12.34 -4.08
N GLN A 128 3.68 13.61 -4.34
CA GLN A 128 4.68 14.61 -4.67
C GLN A 128 5.36 15.15 -3.41
N LEU A 129 4.66 15.14 -2.27
CA LEU A 129 5.19 15.60 -0.99
C LEU A 129 5.27 14.44 0.01
N PRO A 130 6.30 14.43 0.88
CA PRO A 130 6.42 13.46 1.97
C PRO A 130 5.21 13.47 2.90
N VAL A 131 4.89 12.32 3.48
CA VAL A 131 3.72 12.15 4.36
C VAL A 131 3.69 13.09 5.57
N GLY A 132 4.86 13.46 6.10
CA GLY A 132 5.01 14.36 7.24
C GLY A 132 4.96 15.86 6.92
N VAL A 133 4.77 16.25 5.65
CA VAL A 133 4.75 17.66 5.25
C VAL A 133 3.33 18.22 5.34
N LEU A 134 3.23 19.47 5.83
CA LEU A 134 1.94 20.19 5.88
C LEU A 134 1.36 20.31 4.46
N ARG A 135 0.07 19.96 4.32
CA ARG A 135 -0.64 19.94 3.03
C ARG A 135 -0.07 18.96 2.01
N SER A 136 0.52 17.86 2.49
CA SER A 136 0.94 16.76 1.63
C SER A 136 -0.28 16.09 0.98
N ASP A 137 -0.12 15.67 -0.27
CA ASP A 137 -1.05 14.83 -1.02
C ASP A 137 -0.97 13.35 -0.60
N ALA A 138 0.06 12.99 0.18
CA ALA A 138 0.35 11.59 0.54
C ALA A 138 -0.79 10.89 1.28
N LYS A 139 -1.36 11.55 2.28
CA LYS A 139 -2.40 10.95 3.12
C LYS A 139 -3.68 10.66 2.32
N GLU A 140 -4.14 11.64 1.56
CA GLU A 140 -5.34 11.52 0.72
C GLU A 140 -5.17 10.45 -0.35
N ASN A 141 -4.02 10.46 -1.05
CA ASN A 141 -3.72 9.45 -2.06
C ASN A 141 -3.67 8.03 -1.48
N LEU A 142 -3.09 7.89 -0.28
CA LEU A 142 -2.97 6.59 0.37
C LEU A 142 -4.33 6.07 0.85
N LEU A 143 -5.13 6.91 1.51
CA LEU A 143 -6.46 6.53 1.97
C LEU A 143 -7.34 6.11 0.80
N THR A 144 -7.35 6.91 -0.27
CA THR A 144 -8.09 6.59 -1.51
C THR A 144 -7.63 5.25 -2.12
N ALA A 145 -6.31 5.00 -2.15
CA ALA A 145 -5.78 3.74 -2.68
C ALA A 145 -6.23 2.52 -1.86
N ILE A 146 -6.25 2.64 -0.53
CA ILE A 146 -6.74 1.58 0.36
C ILE A 146 -8.24 1.36 0.17
N GLU A 147 -9.05 2.42 0.06
CA GLU A 147 -10.50 2.31 -0.21
C GLU A 147 -10.80 1.62 -1.54
N ILE A 148 -10.02 1.91 -2.59
CA ILE A 148 -10.16 1.23 -3.89
C ILE A 148 -9.72 -0.24 -3.81
N ALA A 149 -8.69 -0.54 -3.01
CA ALA A 149 -8.18 -1.90 -2.86
C ALA A 149 -9.08 -2.78 -1.99
N ALA A 150 -9.86 -2.21 -1.10
CA ALA A 150 -10.81 -2.89 -0.26
C ALA A 150 -12.17 -3.09 -0.95
#